data_11154eca05ba462a977db94a330e9f6c
#
_entry.id   11154eca05ba462a977db94a330e9f6c
#
_cell.length_a   1.000
_cell.length_b   1.000
_cell.length_c   1.000
_cell.angle_alpha   90.00
_cell.angle_beta   90.00
_cell.angle_gamma   90.00
#
_symmetry.space_group_name_H-M   'P 1'
#
loop_
_entity.id
_entity.type
_entity.pdbx_description
1 polymer ?
#
loop_
_entity_poly.entity_id
_entity_poly.type
_entity_poly.pdbx_seq_one_letter_code
_entity_poly.pdbx_strand_id
1 'polypeptide(L)'
;IRRFQAERLKCVYGSAIASPADHREMIPVNGPGDDRSGPIARGADENNRIPRSELISVVTGELDQLVSDVGRALEAMGYSGRHGRQVVLTGGGAELAGLADYTQSALGKPVRIGRPPALKGLPEAHAVPGFATLAGLVLYAAEDPIDIRSVGSRFQTSHRSPGFAQVMRIWTA
;
A
#
# COMPACT_ATOMS: atom_id res chain seq x y z
N ILE A 1 12.19 17.95 8.33
CA ILE A 1 10.81 17.72 7.82
C ILE A 1 10.05 16.92 8.86
N ARG A 2 8.81 17.30 9.19
CA ARG A 2 7.95 16.54 10.11
C ARG A 2 7.37 15.33 9.39
N ARG A 3 7.04 14.26 10.13
CA ARG A 3 6.53 13.00 9.55
C ARG A 3 5.32 13.20 8.62
N PHE A 4 4.36 14.04 9.00
CA PHE A 4 3.18 14.29 8.16
C PHE A 4 3.51 15.05 6.86
N GLN A 5 4.54 15.92 6.87
CA GLN A 5 5.03 16.61 5.67
C GLN A 5 5.71 15.61 4.72
N ALA A 6 6.54 14.72 5.25
CA ALA A 6 7.16 13.65 4.47
C ALA A 6 6.12 12.72 3.84
N GLU A 7 5.10 12.33 4.60
CA GLU A 7 3.99 11.50 4.10
C GLU A 7 3.21 12.22 2.99
N ARG A 8 2.91 13.50 3.17
CA ARG A 8 2.26 14.31 2.14
C ARG A 8 3.12 14.41 0.86
N LEU A 9 4.41 14.67 1.00
CA LEU A 9 5.33 14.73 -0.14
C LEU A 9 5.36 13.39 -0.89
N LYS A 10 5.45 12.29 -0.17
CA LYS A 10 5.41 10.96 -0.75
C LYS A 10 4.09 10.69 -1.51
N CYS A 11 2.95 11.04 -0.92
CA CYS A 11 1.64 10.78 -1.54
C CYS A 11 1.39 11.67 -2.77
N VAL A 12 1.87 12.92 -2.77
CA VAL A 12 1.58 13.89 -3.84
C VAL A 12 2.62 13.83 -4.96
N TYR A 13 3.90 13.71 -4.61
CA TYR A 13 5.02 13.83 -5.56
C TYR A 13 5.87 12.58 -5.68
N GLY A 14 5.65 11.57 -4.82
CA GLY A 14 6.44 10.34 -4.79
C GLY A 14 6.23 9.48 -6.04
N SER A 15 7.30 8.80 -6.44
CA SER A 15 7.29 7.79 -7.49
C SER A 15 8.34 6.73 -7.16
N ALA A 16 8.08 5.50 -7.57
CA ALA A 16 9.06 4.42 -7.54
C ALA A 16 10.00 4.43 -8.76
N ILE A 17 9.69 5.23 -9.77
CA ILE A 17 10.45 5.32 -11.02
C ILE A 17 10.90 6.77 -11.21
N ALA A 18 12.21 6.96 -11.41
CA ALA A 18 12.79 8.25 -11.70
C ALA A 18 12.53 8.66 -13.16
N SER A 19 12.31 9.95 -13.37
CA SER A 19 12.19 10.56 -14.69
C SER A 19 13.26 11.63 -14.89
N PRO A 20 13.78 11.84 -16.10
CA PRO A 20 14.69 12.96 -16.40
C PRO A 20 14.11 14.35 -16.10
N ALA A 21 12.79 14.48 -16.06
CA ALA A 21 12.11 15.74 -15.73
C ALA A 21 12.20 16.07 -14.24
N ASP A 22 12.40 15.08 -13.37
CA ASP A 22 12.36 15.24 -11.91
C ASP A 22 13.45 16.18 -11.36
N HIS A 23 14.57 16.32 -12.06
CA HIS A 23 15.63 17.26 -11.71
C HIS A 23 15.23 18.73 -11.87
N ARG A 24 14.27 19.01 -12.75
CA ARG A 24 13.78 20.36 -13.05
C ARG A 24 12.54 20.73 -12.26
N GLU A 25 11.85 19.73 -11.73
CA GLU A 25 10.63 19.92 -10.95
C GLU A 25 10.99 20.26 -9.51
N MET A 26 10.71 21.50 -9.10
CA MET A 26 10.91 21.98 -7.73
C MET A 26 9.62 21.83 -6.95
N ILE A 27 9.63 21.00 -5.92
CA ILE A 27 8.47 20.71 -5.07
C ILE A 27 8.54 21.47 -3.73
N PRO A 28 7.43 22.04 -3.25
CA PRO A 28 7.40 22.71 -1.95
C PRO A 28 7.43 21.71 -0.80
N VAL A 29 8.34 21.87 0.13
CA VAL A 29 8.43 21.02 1.33
C VAL A 29 7.23 21.26 2.25
N ASN A 30 6.83 22.51 2.42
CA ASN A 30 5.65 22.88 3.20
C ASN A 30 4.39 22.87 2.32
N GLY A 31 3.28 22.36 2.86
CA GLY A 31 1.99 22.36 2.18
C GLY A 31 1.10 23.51 2.66
N PRO A 32 -0.05 23.70 2.00
CA PRO A 32 -1.07 24.62 2.47
C PRO A 32 -1.47 24.27 3.91
N GLY A 33 -1.37 25.24 4.83
CA GLY A 33 -1.70 25.07 6.25
C GLY A 33 -0.59 24.52 7.13
N ASP A 34 0.59 24.19 6.59
CA ASP A 34 1.77 23.82 7.40
C ASP A 34 2.40 25.00 8.13
N ASP A 35 2.12 26.24 7.68
CA ASP A 35 2.62 27.46 8.28
C ASP A 35 1.76 27.89 9.47
N ARG A 36 2.18 27.47 10.64
CA ARG A 36 1.75 28.10 11.90
C ARG A 36 2.52 29.39 12.21
N SER A 37 3.37 29.84 11.31
CA SER A 37 4.16 31.04 11.38
C SER A 37 3.37 32.15 10.72
N GLY A 38 3.05 33.20 11.47
CA GLY A 38 2.18 34.32 11.09
C GLY A 38 2.61 35.04 9.80
N PRO A 39 2.10 36.25 9.53
CA PRO A 39 2.09 36.94 8.22
C PRO A 39 3.46 37.30 7.63
N ILE A 40 4.55 36.93 8.27
CA ILE A 40 5.94 37.20 7.83
C ILE A 40 6.45 36.10 6.81
N ALA A 41 5.74 35.01 6.61
CA ALA A 41 6.27 33.85 5.89
C ALA A 41 6.10 33.89 4.35
N ARG A 42 5.58 34.97 3.77
CA ARG A 42 5.41 35.06 2.30
C ARG A 42 6.73 35.07 1.49
N GLY A 43 7.87 35.28 2.13
CA GLY A 43 9.20 35.21 1.48
C GLY A 43 9.98 33.93 1.75
N ALA A 44 9.53 33.10 2.69
CA ALA A 44 10.22 31.85 3.08
C ALA A 44 9.87 30.68 2.17
N ASP A 45 8.77 30.73 1.43
CA ASP A 45 8.29 29.63 0.58
C ASP A 45 9.16 29.35 -0.62
N GLU A 46 9.81 30.37 -1.18
CA GLU A 46 10.72 30.16 -2.33
C GLU A 46 12.01 29.43 -1.96
N ASN A 47 12.47 29.59 -0.74
CA ASN A 47 13.69 28.94 -0.24
C ASN A 47 13.45 27.52 0.31
N ASN A 48 12.20 27.07 0.42
CA ASN A 48 11.86 25.77 0.99
C ASN A 48 11.32 24.79 -0.07
N ARG A 49 12.04 24.74 -1.18
CA ARG A 49 11.77 23.82 -2.28
C ARG A 49 12.94 22.86 -2.46
N ILE A 50 12.63 21.63 -2.79
CA ILE A 50 13.63 20.62 -3.16
C ILE A 50 13.35 20.11 -4.57
N PRO A 51 14.38 19.65 -5.31
CA PRO A 51 14.16 18.94 -6.55
C PRO A 51 13.36 17.66 -6.28
N ARG A 52 12.37 17.36 -7.11
CA ARG A 52 11.60 16.11 -6.99
C ARG A 52 12.49 14.88 -7.06
N SER A 53 13.59 14.94 -7.82
CA SER A 53 14.58 13.87 -7.91
C SER A 53 15.19 13.49 -6.56
N GLU A 54 15.35 14.43 -5.63
CA GLU A 54 15.84 14.15 -4.27
C GLU A 54 14.83 13.32 -3.48
N LEU A 55 13.54 13.70 -3.55
CA LEU A 55 12.47 12.89 -2.94
C LEU A 55 12.42 11.49 -3.53
N ILE A 56 12.50 11.36 -4.86
CA ILE A 56 12.45 10.06 -5.53
C ILE A 56 13.66 9.20 -5.16
N SER A 57 14.85 9.79 -5.05
CA SER A 57 16.06 9.08 -4.63
C SER A 57 15.91 8.47 -3.23
N VAL A 58 15.33 9.22 -2.29
CA VAL A 58 15.06 8.70 -0.94
C VAL A 58 14.02 7.57 -0.98
N VAL A 59 12.93 7.77 -1.73
CA VAL A 59 11.86 6.76 -1.85
C VAL A 59 12.38 5.48 -2.50
N THR A 60 13.15 5.58 -3.57
CA THR A 60 13.71 4.38 -4.25
C THR A 60 14.74 3.66 -3.40
N GLY A 61 15.56 4.37 -2.63
CA GLY A 61 16.50 3.75 -1.70
C GLY A 61 15.81 2.89 -0.63
N GLU A 62 14.71 3.38 -0.06
CA GLU A 62 13.91 2.61 0.89
C GLU A 62 13.16 1.44 0.21
N LEU A 63 12.70 1.64 -1.03
CA LEU A 63 12.06 0.57 -1.80
C LEU A 63 13.03 -0.54 -2.17
N ASP A 64 14.28 -0.23 -2.52
CA ASP A 64 15.31 -1.23 -2.79
C ASP A 64 15.50 -2.18 -1.61
N GLN A 65 15.60 -1.62 -0.40
CA GLN A 65 15.72 -2.40 0.82
C GLN A 65 14.48 -3.26 1.06
N LEU A 66 13.29 -2.64 1.00
CA LEU A 66 12.02 -3.31 1.25
C LEU A 66 11.79 -4.47 0.26
N VAL A 67 11.97 -4.24 -1.04
CA VAL A 67 11.73 -5.25 -2.07
C VAL A 67 12.77 -6.37 -2.00
N SER A 68 14.01 -6.05 -1.64
CA SER A 68 15.06 -7.06 -1.35
C SER A 68 14.64 -7.96 -0.19
N ASP A 69 14.13 -7.39 0.91
CA ASP A 69 13.68 -8.15 2.07
C ASP A 69 12.49 -9.05 1.72
N VAL A 70 11.53 -8.54 0.93
CA VAL A 70 10.41 -9.32 0.40
C VAL A 70 10.92 -10.46 -0.48
N GLY A 71 11.88 -10.20 -1.36
CA GLY A 71 12.50 -11.22 -2.22
C GLY A 71 13.11 -12.36 -1.41
N ARG A 72 13.91 -12.03 -0.38
CA ARG A 72 14.50 -13.02 0.53
C ARG A 72 13.43 -13.83 1.29
N ALA A 73 12.37 -13.17 1.74
CA ALA A 73 11.26 -13.85 2.41
C ALA A 73 10.53 -14.81 1.47
N LEU A 74 10.29 -14.42 0.22
CA LEU A 74 9.68 -15.29 -0.79
C LEU A 74 10.55 -16.51 -1.09
N GLU A 75 11.86 -16.34 -1.18
CA GLU A 75 12.81 -17.44 -1.37
C GLU A 75 12.80 -18.41 -0.18
N ALA A 76 12.84 -17.89 1.04
CA ALA A 76 12.77 -18.69 2.26
C ALA A 76 11.48 -19.51 2.37
N MET A 77 10.36 -18.98 1.84
CA MET A 77 9.08 -19.69 1.75
C MET A 77 8.97 -20.67 0.56
N GLY A 78 10.04 -20.85 -0.23
CA GLY A 78 10.06 -21.75 -1.38
C GLY A 78 9.39 -21.18 -2.64
N TYR A 79 9.17 -19.87 -2.70
CA TYR A 79 8.64 -19.17 -3.89
C TYR A 79 9.75 -18.64 -4.81
N SER A 80 10.90 -19.29 -4.81
CA SER A 80 12.00 -19.02 -5.73
C SER A 80 11.63 -19.39 -7.16
N GLY A 81 12.18 -18.64 -8.12
CA GLY A 81 12.01 -18.88 -9.56
C GLY A 81 11.05 -17.92 -10.25
N ARG A 82 11.30 -17.74 -11.56
CA ARG A 82 10.56 -16.79 -12.42
C ARG A 82 9.15 -17.27 -12.79
N HIS A 83 8.89 -18.57 -12.70
CA HIS A 83 7.72 -19.19 -13.32
C HIS A 83 6.62 -19.45 -12.28
N GLY A 84 5.43 -18.97 -12.58
CA GLY A 84 4.19 -19.54 -12.10
C GLY A 84 3.50 -18.87 -10.94
N ARG A 85 4.06 -17.80 -10.32
CA ARG A 85 3.33 -17.13 -9.21
C ARG A 85 3.37 -15.63 -9.35
N GLN A 86 2.19 -15.06 -9.46
CA GLN A 86 1.97 -13.62 -9.53
C GLN A 86 2.07 -13.01 -8.12
N VAL A 87 2.74 -11.87 -8.02
CA VAL A 87 2.73 -11.03 -6.82
C VAL A 87 1.60 -10.02 -6.93
N VAL A 88 0.84 -9.87 -5.87
CA VAL A 88 -0.25 -8.90 -5.78
C VAL A 88 0.11 -7.87 -4.71
N LEU A 89 0.24 -6.62 -5.12
CA LEU A 89 0.43 -5.49 -4.22
C LEU A 89 -0.92 -4.89 -3.88
N THR A 90 -1.17 -4.63 -2.60
CA THR A 90 -2.40 -4.01 -2.13
C THR A 90 -2.14 -3.11 -0.92
N GLY A 91 -3.13 -2.34 -0.50
CA GLY A 91 -2.97 -1.36 0.56
C GLY A 91 -2.52 -0.01 0.04
N GLY A 92 -2.44 1.01 0.90
CA GLY A 92 -2.12 2.39 0.52
C GLY A 92 -0.76 2.54 -0.15
N GLY A 93 0.24 1.75 0.24
CA GLY A 93 1.56 1.75 -0.40
C GLY A 93 1.53 1.34 -1.88
N ALA A 94 0.57 0.50 -2.27
CA ALA A 94 0.41 0.05 -3.65
C ALA A 94 -0.06 1.15 -4.61
N GLU A 95 -0.51 2.29 -4.07
CA GLU A 95 -0.92 3.47 -4.86
C GLU A 95 0.26 4.36 -5.27
N LEU A 96 1.48 4.08 -4.78
CA LEU A 96 2.66 4.80 -5.20
C LEU A 96 2.90 4.60 -6.70
N ALA A 97 3.06 5.71 -7.42
CA ALA A 97 3.26 5.70 -8.86
C ALA A 97 4.47 4.83 -9.26
N GLY A 98 4.28 3.92 -10.21
CA GLY A 98 5.35 3.06 -10.73
C GLY A 98 5.74 1.89 -9.82
N LEU A 99 5.13 1.70 -8.63
CA LEU A 99 5.54 0.66 -7.69
C LEU A 99 5.39 -0.76 -8.27
N ALA A 100 4.35 -1.01 -9.06
CA ALA A 100 4.15 -2.33 -9.66
C ALA A 100 5.28 -2.69 -10.64
N ASP A 101 5.64 -1.76 -11.51
CA ASP A 101 6.70 -1.95 -12.51
C ASP A 101 8.08 -2.07 -11.84
N TYR A 102 8.32 -1.23 -10.85
CA TYR A 102 9.53 -1.30 -10.03
C TYR A 102 9.67 -2.66 -9.35
N THR A 103 8.63 -3.12 -8.65
CA THR A 103 8.64 -4.41 -7.95
C THR A 103 8.74 -5.58 -8.92
N GLN A 104 8.08 -5.49 -10.07
CA GLN A 104 8.18 -6.51 -11.13
C GLN A 104 9.61 -6.64 -11.63
N SER A 105 10.28 -5.52 -11.88
CA SER A 105 11.68 -5.50 -12.31
C SER A 105 12.62 -6.06 -11.26
N ALA A 106 12.44 -5.67 -10.00
CA ALA A 106 13.31 -6.07 -8.90
C ALA A 106 13.15 -7.56 -8.51
N LEU A 107 11.90 -8.07 -8.47
CA LEU A 107 11.64 -9.47 -8.11
C LEU A 107 11.71 -10.43 -9.32
N GLY A 108 11.68 -9.93 -10.55
CA GLY A 108 11.61 -10.75 -11.76
C GLY A 108 10.33 -11.61 -11.84
N LYS A 109 9.24 -11.18 -11.20
CA LYS A 109 7.96 -11.87 -11.14
C LYS A 109 6.84 -10.96 -11.66
N PRO A 110 5.77 -11.52 -12.28
CA PRO A 110 4.61 -10.73 -12.66
C PRO A 110 3.99 -10.08 -11.43
N VAL A 111 3.75 -8.77 -11.50
CA VAL A 111 3.16 -7.98 -10.41
C VAL A 111 1.89 -7.31 -10.89
N ARG A 112 0.86 -7.28 -10.05
CA ARG A 112 -0.35 -6.49 -10.29
C ARG A 112 -0.80 -5.77 -9.03
N ILE A 113 -1.54 -4.70 -9.20
CA ILE A 113 -2.22 -4.01 -8.10
C ILE A 113 -3.54 -4.74 -7.80
N GLY A 114 -3.70 -5.16 -6.54
CA GLY A 114 -4.93 -5.74 -6.00
C GLY A 114 -5.85 -4.65 -5.48
N ARG A 115 -7.13 -4.74 -5.85
CA ARG A 115 -8.20 -3.88 -5.33
C ARG A 115 -9.20 -4.72 -4.56
N PRO A 116 -9.82 -4.19 -3.50
CA PRO A 116 -10.90 -4.91 -2.83
C PRO A 116 -12.11 -5.05 -3.78
N PRO A 117 -12.93 -6.10 -3.63
CA PRO A 117 -14.17 -6.21 -4.36
C PRO A 117 -15.11 -5.05 -3.98
N ALA A 118 -15.98 -4.68 -4.91
CA ALA A 118 -17.04 -3.72 -4.61
C ALA A 118 -17.99 -4.33 -3.57
N LEU A 119 -18.09 -3.69 -2.41
CA LEU A 119 -19.04 -4.10 -1.37
C LEU A 119 -20.37 -3.37 -1.57
N LYS A 120 -21.51 -4.08 -1.44
CA LYS A 120 -22.83 -3.47 -1.49
C LYS A 120 -22.94 -2.37 -0.42
N GLY A 121 -23.29 -1.15 -0.85
CA GLY A 121 -23.40 0.01 0.04
C GLY A 121 -22.10 0.81 0.20
N LEU A 122 -20.99 0.36 -0.32
CA LEU A 122 -19.76 1.15 -0.37
C LEU A 122 -19.65 1.87 -1.72
N PRO A 123 -19.40 3.20 -1.75
CA PRO A 123 -19.17 3.90 -2.99
C PRO A 123 -18.02 3.29 -3.78
N GLU A 124 -18.13 3.24 -5.10
CA GLU A 124 -17.08 2.67 -5.98
C GLU A 124 -15.72 3.37 -5.82
N ALA A 125 -15.73 4.63 -5.43
CA ALA A 125 -14.51 5.39 -5.10
C ALA A 125 -13.66 4.76 -3.99
N HIS A 126 -14.24 3.88 -3.17
CA HIS A 126 -13.52 3.16 -2.11
C HIS A 126 -13.02 1.77 -2.54
N ALA A 127 -13.25 1.35 -3.79
CA ALA A 127 -12.69 0.13 -4.36
C ALA A 127 -11.24 0.32 -4.84
N VAL A 128 -10.45 1.07 -4.08
CA VAL A 128 -9.03 1.34 -4.34
C VAL A 128 -8.13 0.56 -3.37
N PRO A 129 -6.87 0.31 -3.72
CA PRO A 129 -5.96 -0.50 -2.90
C PRO A 129 -5.85 -0.02 -1.46
N GLY A 130 -5.88 1.29 -1.22
CA GLY A 130 -5.79 1.89 0.12
C GLY A 130 -6.89 1.46 1.08
N PHE A 131 -8.06 1.08 0.57
CA PHE A 131 -9.19 0.61 1.39
C PHE A 131 -9.23 -0.91 1.56
N ALA A 132 -8.27 -1.67 1.01
CA ALA A 132 -8.29 -3.13 1.06
C ALA A 132 -8.35 -3.68 2.49
N THR A 133 -7.59 -3.11 3.42
CA THR A 133 -7.61 -3.51 4.83
C THR A 133 -8.96 -3.25 5.48
N LEU A 134 -9.56 -2.07 5.23
CA LEU A 134 -10.87 -1.73 5.77
C LEU A 134 -11.96 -2.66 5.22
N ALA A 135 -11.96 -2.89 3.90
CA ALA A 135 -12.89 -3.82 3.26
C ALA A 135 -12.74 -5.25 3.84
N GLY A 136 -11.50 -5.71 4.04
CA GLY A 136 -11.22 -7.00 4.65
C GLY A 136 -11.72 -7.10 6.09
N LEU A 137 -11.55 -6.06 6.90
CA LEU A 137 -12.05 -6.02 8.28
C LEU A 137 -13.58 -6.04 8.34
N VAL A 138 -14.26 -5.32 7.45
CA VAL A 138 -15.73 -5.32 7.36
C VAL A 138 -16.23 -6.72 6.99
N LEU A 139 -15.64 -7.35 5.98
CA LEU A 139 -16.00 -8.72 5.60
C LEU A 139 -15.73 -9.71 6.73
N TYR A 140 -14.58 -9.60 7.37
CA TYR A 140 -14.23 -10.45 8.51
C TYR A 140 -15.22 -10.31 9.68
N ALA A 141 -15.62 -9.08 10.00
CA ALA A 141 -16.61 -8.82 11.04
C ALA A 141 -18.01 -9.36 10.68
N ALA A 142 -18.36 -9.35 9.38
CA ALA A 142 -19.63 -9.85 8.90
C ALA A 142 -19.73 -11.39 8.90
N GLU A 143 -18.60 -12.10 8.91
CA GLU A 143 -18.53 -13.57 8.91
C GLU A 143 -18.56 -14.20 10.32
N ASP A 144 -18.76 -13.41 11.36
CA ASP A 144 -18.71 -13.88 12.78
C ASP A 144 -17.43 -14.67 13.08
N PRO A 145 -16.28 -13.99 13.08
CA PRO A 145 -14.97 -14.64 13.15
C PRO A 145 -14.82 -15.43 14.43
N ILE A 146 -14.30 -16.66 14.33
CA ILE A 146 -13.96 -17.48 15.48
C ILE A 146 -12.90 -16.74 16.30
N ASP A 147 -13.25 -16.30 17.49
CA ASP A 147 -12.27 -15.73 18.43
C ASP A 147 -11.26 -16.82 18.81
N ILE A 148 -10.01 -16.66 18.35
CA ILE A 148 -8.92 -17.59 18.67
C ILE A 148 -8.75 -17.78 20.19
N ARG A 149 -9.13 -16.78 20.99
CA ARG A 149 -9.11 -16.85 22.46
C ARG A 149 -10.18 -17.81 22.99
N SER A 150 -11.25 -18.06 22.24
CA SER A 150 -12.31 -19.01 22.60
C SER A 150 -12.00 -20.45 22.19
N VAL A 151 -10.99 -20.68 21.36
CA VAL A 151 -10.59 -22.00 20.87
C VAL A 151 -10.02 -22.87 22.00
N GLY A 152 -9.42 -22.27 23.02
CA GLY A 152 -8.89 -22.99 24.19
C GLY A 152 -9.97 -23.67 25.07
N SER A 153 -11.24 -23.28 24.93
CA SER A 153 -12.36 -23.84 25.69
C SER A 153 -13.30 -24.77 24.91
N ARG A 154 -13.12 -24.89 23.58
CA ARG A 154 -14.06 -25.61 22.71
C ARG A 154 -13.54 -26.92 22.09
N PHE A 155 -12.46 -27.48 22.59
CA PHE A 155 -12.03 -28.80 22.12
C PHE A 155 -12.96 -29.96 22.58
N GLN A 156 -14.17 -29.67 23.04
CA GLN A 156 -15.12 -30.71 23.50
C GLN A 156 -16.51 -30.73 22.86
N THR A 157 -16.75 -30.04 21.74
CA THR A 157 -18.02 -30.29 21.02
C THR A 157 -17.82 -30.21 19.53
N SER A 158 -17.99 -31.36 18.86
CA SER A 158 -18.13 -31.53 17.43
C SER A 158 -19.35 -30.77 16.91
N HIS A 159 -19.17 -29.63 16.26
CA HIS A 159 -20.17 -29.06 15.38
C HIS A 159 -19.52 -28.65 14.06
N ARG A 160 -19.90 -29.38 13.02
CA ARG A 160 -19.64 -29.06 11.63
C ARG A 160 -20.17 -27.64 11.35
N SER A 161 -19.29 -26.67 11.14
CA SER A 161 -19.68 -25.40 10.58
C SER A 161 -19.69 -25.46 9.06
N PRO A 162 -20.73 -24.97 8.38
CA PRO A 162 -20.83 -24.94 6.92
C PRO A 162 -20.14 -23.71 6.33
N GLY A 163 -18.90 -23.41 6.78
CA GLY A 163 -18.32 -22.08 6.54
C GLY A 163 -17.66 -21.86 5.17
N PHE A 164 -17.11 -22.89 4.51
CA PHE A 164 -16.29 -22.63 3.31
C PHE A 164 -17.09 -22.66 1.99
N ALA A 165 -18.16 -23.41 1.92
CA ALA A 165 -18.98 -23.52 0.70
C ALA A 165 -19.89 -22.31 0.46
N GLN A 166 -20.20 -21.55 1.49
CA GLN A 166 -21.09 -20.38 1.41
C GLN A 166 -20.34 -19.11 0.97
N VAL A 167 -19.07 -19.00 1.33
CA VAL A 167 -18.19 -17.89 0.89
C VAL A 167 -17.96 -17.94 -0.62
N MET A 168 -17.81 -19.14 -1.19
CA MET A 168 -17.64 -19.29 -2.64
C MET A 168 -18.88 -18.88 -3.45
N ARG A 169 -20.08 -18.92 -2.90
CA ARG A 169 -21.31 -18.50 -3.60
C ARG A 169 -21.49 -17.00 -3.70
N ILE A 170 -20.82 -16.22 -2.84
CA ILE A 170 -20.85 -14.74 -2.91
C ILE A 170 -19.90 -14.23 -3.99
N TRP A 171 -18.93 -15.05 -4.41
CA TRP A 171 -17.91 -14.69 -5.39
C TRP A 171 -18.31 -15.02 -6.85
N THR A 172 -19.38 -15.79 -7.06
CA THR A 172 -19.83 -16.24 -8.40
C THR A 172 -21.21 -15.69 -8.82
N ALA A 173 -21.75 -14.70 -8.11
CA ALA A 173 -23.03 -14.08 -8.47
C ALA A 173 -22.87 -12.58 -8.81
#